data_b60c7244752c960e6a9c74a4c4e271a3
#
_entry.id   b60c7244752c960e6a9c74a4c4e271a3
#
_cell.length_a   1.000
_cell.length_b   1.000
_cell.length_c   1.000
_cell.angle_alpha   90.00
_cell.angle_beta   90.00
_cell.angle_gamma   90.00
#
_symmetry.space_group_name_H-M   'P 1'
#
loop_
_entity.id
_entity.type
_entity.pdbx_description
1 polymer ?
#
loop_
_entity_poly.entity_id
_entity_poly.type
_entity_poly.pdbx_seq_one_letter_code
_entity_poly.pdbx_strand_id
1 'polypeptide(L)'
;MNTIPGIITSPVNMEDRVSLGIKAGDTVRVHQKIKDDKGKTRLQVFEGLVLARKHGDEPGATFTVRKVVDGIGVEKIFPLFSPLIDKIEIIRRSKVRRAKLYYIREKVAREIKRQMRRMRLMTLSSESETEAEARALADAKAAEEAAKAAEAARQAEEAAKAAEEAAKAAEVTSEETPTEETKEEVKA
;
A
#
# COMPACT_ATOMS: atom_id res chain seq x y z
N MET A 1 16.28 14.67 9.90
CA MET A 1 15.92 14.03 11.18
C MET A 1 16.99 13.00 11.48
N ASN A 2 17.69 13.14 12.62
CA ASN A 2 18.74 12.18 13.03
C ASN A 2 18.07 10.88 13.51
N THR A 3 17.87 9.96 12.59
CA THR A 3 17.52 8.59 12.93
C THR A 3 18.80 7.91 13.40
N ILE A 4 18.92 7.64 14.67
CA ILE A 4 20.04 6.83 15.20
C ILE A 4 19.85 5.43 14.59
N PRO A 5 20.79 4.95 13.75
CA PRO A 5 20.65 3.66 13.11
C PRO A 5 20.64 2.56 14.19
N GLY A 6 19.60 1.76 14.22
CA GLY A 6 19.47 0.58 15.08
C GLY A 6 18.48 0.68 16.24
N ILE A 7 17.86 1.83 16.52
CA ILE A 7 16.81 1.93 17.54
C ILE A 7 15.43 1.88 16.85
N ILE A 8 14.77 0.73 16.95
CA ILE A 8 13.38 0.59 16.52
C ILE A 8 12.50 1.24 17.58
N THR A 9 12.07 2.47 17.35
CA THR A 9 11.20 3.24 18.25
C THR A 9 9.73 2.82 18.18
N SER A 10 9.30 2.23 17.08
CA SER A 10 7.94 1.72 16.89
C SER A 10 7.96 0.58 15.87
N PRO A 11 7.16 -0.49 16.08
CA PRO A 11 6.98 -1.56 15.08
C PRO A 11 6.15 -1.12 13.87
N VAL A 12 5.62 0.09 13.88
CA VAL A 12 4.78 0.66 12.81
C VAL A 12 5.63 1.55 11.92
N ASN A 13 5.39 1.51 10.60
CA ASN A 13 6.02 2.44 9.67
C ASN A 13 5.63 3.89 10.03
N MET A 14 6.61 4.65 10.51
CA MET A 14 6.39 6.02 10.98
C MET A 14 6.18 6.97 9.80
N GLU A 15 6.83 6.74 8.67
CA GLU A 15 6.78 7.62 7.49
C GLU A 15 5.38 7.65 6.89
N ASP A 16 4.71 6.51 6.76
CA ASP A 16 3.34 6.41 6.24
C ASP A 16 2.35 7.18 7.14
N ARG A 17 2.54 7.09 8.46
CA ARG A 17 1.68 7.79 9.40
C ARG A 17 1.94 9.29 9.45
N VAL A 18 3.15 9.71 9.22
CA VAL A 18 3.53 11.12 9.09
C VAL A 18 2.99 11.70 7.78
N SER A 19 3.08 10.95 6.67
CA SER A 19 2.64 11.37 5.33
C SER A 19 1.14 11.69 5.27
N LEU A 20 0.31 11.06 6.12
CA LEU A 20 -1.11 11.41 6.26
C LEU A 20 -1.30 12.89 6.65
N GLY A 21 -0.35 13.49 7.35
CA GLY A 21 -0.39 14.90 7.73
C GLY A 21 -1.64 15.28 8.51
N ILE A 22 -2.05 14.48 9.51
CA ILE A 22 -3.24 14.72 10.34
C ILE A 22 -3.14 16.06 11.02
N LYS A 23 -4.19 16.88 10.89
CA LYS A 23 -4.30 18.23 11.48
C LYS A 23 -5.58 18.39 12.28
N ALA A 24 -5.58 19.36 13.21
CA ALA A 24 -6.82 19.76 13.87
C ALA A 24 -7.85 20.19 12.83
N GLY A 25 -9.10 19.75 12.97
CA GLY A 25 -10.18 20.00 12.03
C GLY A 25 -10.43 18.89 11.01
N ASP A 26 -9.53 17.91 10.91
CA ASP A 26 -9.77 16.75 10.07
C ASP A 26 -10.82 15.83 10.72
N THR A 27 -11.69 15.24 9.91
CA THR A 27 -12.54 14.14 10.34
C THR A 27 -11.84 12.84 9.97
N VAL A 28 -11.51 12.06 10.98
CA VAL A 28 -10.76 10.81 10.84
C VAL A 28 -11.56 9.62 11.31
N ARG A 29 -11.28 8.48 10.68
CA ARG A 29 -11.74 7.16 11.12
C ARG A 29 -10.52 6.37 11.54
N VAL A 30 -10.47 5.99 12.82
CA VAL A 30 -9.37 5.24 13.42
C VAL A 30 -9.82 3.81 13.65
N HIS A 31 -9.13 2.86 13.04
CA HIS A 31 -9.32 1.43 13.22
C HIS A 31 -8.39 0.95 14.34
N GLN A 32 -8.96 0.58 15.47
CA GLN A 32 -8.23 0.16 16.65
C GLN A 32 -8.33 -1.33 16.87
N LYS A 33 -7.20 -1.99 17.08
CA LYS A 33 -7.10 -3.40 17.48
C LYS A 33 -7.36 -3.50 18.98
N ILE A 34 -8.41 -4.19 19.37
CA ILE A 34 -8.73 -4.47 20.79
C ILE A 34 -8.58 -5.96 21.01
N LYS A 35 -7.81 -6.31 22.05
CA LYS A 35 -7.68 -7.69 22.50
C LYS A 35 -8.75 -7.93 23.57
N ASP A 36 -9.61 -8.91 23.34
CA ASP A 36 -10.59 -9.35 24.32
C ASP A 36 -9.90 -10.27 25.37
N ASP A 37 -10.51 -10.43 26.52
CA ASP A 37 -10.00 -11.27 27.62
C ASP A 37 -9.75 -12.73 27.19
N LYS A 38 -10.45 -13.19 26.15
CA LYS A 38 -10.28 -14.51 25.55
C LYS A 38 -9.12 -14.60 24.54
N GLY A 39 -8.27 -13.58 24.43
CA GLY A 39 -7.15 -13.52 23.50
C GLY A 39 -7.50 -13.23 22.04
N LYS A 40 -8.79 -13.04 21.74
CA LYS A 40 -9.25 -12.71 20.38
C LYS A 40 -9.05 -11.24 20.10
N THR A 41 -8.46 -10.90 18.95
CA THR A 41 -8.31 -9.50 18.52
C THR A 41 -9.51 -9.12 17.65
N ARG A 42 -10.15 -8.00 17.96
CA ARG A 42 -11.22 -7.41 17.15
C ARG A 42 -10.86 -5.99 16.75
N LEU A 43 -11.33 -5.56 15.58
CA LEU A 43 -11.21 -4.19 15.12
C LEU A 43 -12.38 -3.36 15.58
N GLN A 44 -12.10 -2.22 16.21
CA GLN A 44 -13.11 -1.23 16.56
C GLN A 44 -12.82 0.07 15.85
N VAL A 45 -13.83 0.61 15.18
CA VAL A 45 -13.74 1.87 14.44
C VAL A 45 -14.20 3.04 15.30
N PHE A 46 -13.38 4.07 15.39
CA PHE A 46 -13.73 5.31 16.05
C PHE A 46 -13.63 6.47 15.04
N GLU A 47 -14.78 6.98 14.63
CA GLU A 47 -14.89 8.10 13.69
C GLU A 47 -15.19 9.38 14.45
N GLY A 48 -14.43 10.45 14.17
CA GLY A 48 -14.65 11.73 14.84
C GLY A 48 -13.77 12.86 14.29
N LEU A 49 -13.91 14.01 14.92
CA LEU A 49 -13.18 15.23 14.59
C LEU A 49 -11.90 15.31 15.40
N VAL A 50 -10.78 15.59 14.75
CA VAL A 50 -9.49 15.85 15.41
C VAL A 50 -9.54 17.24 16.05
N LEU A 51 -9.45 17.28 17.37
CA LEU A 51 -9.41 18.53 18.15
C LEU A 51 -8.01 19.11 18.23
N ALA A 52 -7.02 18.25 18.40
CA ALA A 52 -5.64 18.68 18.59
C ALA A 52 -4.66 17.58 18.21
N ARG A 53 -3.49 17.97 17.74
CA ARG A 53 -2.31 17.12 17.60
C ARG A 53 -1.22 17.68 18.52
N LYS A 54 -0.48 16.82 19.20
CA LYS A 54 0.62 17.14 20.11
C LYS A 54 1.88 16.39 19.67
N HIS A 55 3.03 16.95 19.99
CA HIS A 55 4.37 16.39 19.74
C HIS A 55 4.71 16.16 18.26
N GLY A 56 4.05 16.86 17.33
CA GLY A 56 4.42 16.83 15.91
C GLY A 56 4.58 15.43 15.34
N ASP A 57 5.77 15.15 14.81
CA ASP A 57 6.14 13.89 14.15
C ASP A 57 7.06 13.01 15.02
N GLU A 58 7.22 13.36 16.27
CA GLU A 58 8.02 12.58 17.22
C GLU A 58 7.35 11.23 17.57
N PRO A 59 8.12 10.21 18.00
CA PRO A 59 7.56 8.91 18.38
C PRO A 59 6.45 8.96 19.43
N GLY A 60 6.46 9.97 20.30
CA GLY A 60 5.42 10.24 21.29
C GLY A 60 4.23 11.06 20.80
N ALA A 61 4.10 11.29 19.49
CA ALA A 61 3.02 12.09 18.93
C ALA A 61 1.64 11.50 19.23
N THR A 62 0.71 12.38 19.64
CA THR A 62 -0.66 12.01 19.96
C THR A 62 -1.65 12.94 19.27
N PHE A 63 -2.83 12.44 18.96
CA PHE A 63 -3.94 13.24 18.49
C PHE A 63 -5.23 12.91 19.25
N THR A 64 -6.03 13.94 19.48
CA THR A 64 -7.30 13.82 20.22
C THR A 64 -8.45 13.85 19.24
N VAL A 65 -9.29 12.84 19.26
CA VAL A 65 -10.49 12.72 18.41
C VAL A 65 -11.73 12.84 19.29
N ARG A 66 -12.69 13.67 18.86
CA ARG A 66 -13.99 13.85 19.51
C ARG A 66 -15.10 13.31 18.63
N LYS A 67 -15.98 12.51 19.23
CA LYS A 67 -17.23 12.02 18.64
C LYS A 67 -18.39 12.40 19.56
N VAL A 68 -19.54 12.71 19.01
CA VAL A 68 -20.77 12.88 19.77
C VAL A 68 -21.64 11.65 19.58
N VAL A 69 -21.96 10.97 20.67
CA VAL A 69 -22.81 9.78 20.71
C VAL A 69 -23.97 10.10 21.65
N ASP A 70 -25.19 9.99 21.17
CA ASP A 70 -26.41 10.24 21.95
C ASP A 70 -26.43 11.59 22.70
N GLY A 71 -25.88 12.63 22.06
CA GLY A 71 -25.77 13.96 22.65
C GLY A 71 -24.54 14.16 23.56
N ILE A 72 -23.84 13.10 23.94
CA ILE A 72 -22.66 13.15 24.81
C ILE A 72 -21.39 13.22 23.96
N GLY A 73 -20.52 14.18 24.26
CA GLY A 73 -19.22 14.30 23.61
C GLY A 73 -18.18 13.36 24.20
N VAL A 74 -17.76 12.37 23.45
CA VAL A 74 -16.70 11.43 23.84
C VAL A 74 -15.39 11.84 23.17
N GLU A 75 -14.31 11.94 23.95
CA GLU A 75 -12.98 12.23 23.45
C GLU A 75 -12.05 11.06 23.71
N LYS A 76 -11.26 10.70 22.69
CA LYS A 76 -10.25 9.67 22.79
C LYS A 76 -8.92 10.20 22.29
N ILE A 77 -7.85 9.95 23.05
CA ILE A 77 -6.49 10.30 22.67
C ILE A 77 -5.83 9.07 22.08
N PHE A 78 -5.30 9.22 20.88
CA PHE A 78 -4.61 8.15 20.15
C PHE A 78 -3.13 8.51 20.01
N PRO A 79 -2.21 7.62 20.41
CA PRO A 79 -0.81 7.73 20.01
C PRO A 79 -0.69 7.45 18.52
N LEU A 80 -0.03 8.35 17.76
CA LEU A 80 0.04 8.25 16.30
C LEU A 80 0.77 6.98 15.83
N PHE A 81 1.83 6.60 16.51
CA PHE A 81 2.69 5.46 16.16
C PHE A 81 2.41 4.20 16.99
N SER A 82 1.20 4.08 17.53
CA SER A 82 0.83 2.90 18.29
C SER A 82 0.54 1.70 17.39
N PRO A 83 1.05 0.49 17.74
CA PRO A 83 0.71 -0.74 17.04
C PRO A 83 -0.74 -1.18 17.25
N LEU A 84 -1.43 -0.63 18.27
CA LEU A 84 -2.85 -0.87 18.50
C LEU A 84 -3.75 -0.20 17.46
N ILE A 85 -3.22 0.74 16.69
CA ILE A 85 -3.93 1.37 15.59
C ILE A 85 -3.54 0.62 14.32
N ASP A 86 -4.52 -0.04 13.71
CA ASP A 86 -4.35 -0.72 12.45
C ASP A 86 -4.25 0.29 11.30
N LYS A 87 -5.27 1.13 11.13
CA LYS A 87 -5.42 2.04 10.01
C LYS A 87 -6.02 3.37 10.44
N ILE A 88 -5.60 4.45 9.78
CA ILE A 88 -6.17 5.79 9.95
C ILE A 88 -6.62 6.30 8.60
N GLU A 89 -7.90 6.64 8.48
CA GLU A 89 -8.49 7.21 7.27
C GLU A 89 -8.90 8.66 7.54
N ILE A 90 -8.54 9.56 6.65
CA ILE A 90 -8.99 10.95 6.68
C ILE A 90 -10.17 11.09 5.74
N ILE A 91 -11.38 11.21 6.30
CA ILE A 91 -12.62 11.31 5.52
C ILE A 91 -12.79 12.73 4.96
N ARG A 92 -12.46 13.74 5.78
CA ARG A 92 -12.64 15.15 5.42
C ARG A 92 -11.53 16.00 6.00
N ARG A 93 -11.08 16.98 5.26
CA ARG A 93 -10.20 18.04 5.76
C ARG A 93 -10.95 19.35 5.88
N SER A 94 -10.71 20.05 6.99
CA SER A 94 -11.25 21.38 7.26
C SER A 94 -10.15 22.40 7.40
N LYS A 95 -10.28 23.52 6.70
CA LYS A 95 -9.40 24.66 6.92
C LYS A 95 -9.78 25.37 8.22
N VAL A 96 -8.99 25.19 9.26
CA VAL A 96 -9.17 25.83 10.56
C VAL A 96 -8.10 26.87 10.82
N ARG A 97 -8.42 27.90 11.62
CA ARG A 97 -7.50 28.99 11.96
C ARG A 97 -6.69 28.70 13.24
N ARG A 98 -7.13 27.75 14.06
CA ARG A 98 -6.51 27.41 15.34
C ARG A 98 -5.90 26.02 15.30
N ALA A 99 -4.71 25.86 15.87
CA ALA A 99 -4.03 24.57 15.99
C ALA A 99 -4.74 23.61 16.98
N LYS A 100 -5.50 24.14 17.95
CA LYS A 100 -6.25 23.36 18.92
C LYS A 100 -7.69 23.86 18.97
N LEU A 101 -8.66 22.97 18.87
CA LEU A 101 -10.08 23.26 18.72
C LEU A 101 -10.88 22.95 19.98
N TYR A 102 -10.32 23.21 21.16
CA TYR A 102 -10.99 22.89 22.45
C TYR A 102 -12.29 23.63 22.67
N TYR A 103 -12.47 24.79 22.05
CA TYR A 103 -13.73 25.52 22.09
C TYR A 103 -14.94 24.75 21.54
N ILE A 104 -14.69 23.67 20.77
CA ILE A 104 -15.74 22.80 20.24
C ILE A 104 -16.44 22.01 21.35
N ARG A 105 -15.80 21.85 22.51
CA ARG A 105 -16.38 21.17 23.68
C ARG A 105 -17.65 21.84 24.17
N GLU A 106 -17.69 23.17 24.08
CA GLU A 106 -18.80 24.01 24.55
C GLU A 106 -19.88 24.21 23.48
N LYS A 107 -19.57 23.89 22.21
CA LYS A 107 -20.51 24.09 21.10
C LYS A 107 -21.39 22.89 20.85
N VAL A 108 -22.66 23.18 20.49
CA VAL A 108 -23.63 22.15 20.08
C VAL A 108 -23.17 21.49 18.79
N ALA A 109 -23.35 20.17 18.68
CA ALA A 109 -22.95 19.36 17.53
C ALA A 109 -23.50 19.88 16.18
N ARG A 110 -24.69 20.51 16.17
CA ARG A 110 -25.31 21.13 14.99
C ARG A 110 -24.47 22.26 14.43
N GLU A 111 -23.94 23.13 15.30
CA GLU A 111 -23.10 24.28 14.88
C GLU A 111 -21.77 23.80 14.30
N ILE A 112 -21.16 22.82 14.93
CA ILE A 112 -19.92 22.19 14.45
C ILE A 112 -20.15 21.61 13.06
N LYS A 113 -21.24 20.86 12.87
CA LYS A 113 -21.59 20.24 11.59
C LYS A 113 -21.86 21.29 10.51
N ARG A 114 -22.52 22.42 10.84
CA ARG A 114 -22.75 23.54 9.92
C ARG A 114 -21.43 24.19 9.52
N GLN A 115 -20.53 24.46 10.45
CA GLN A 115 -19.24 25.10 10.21
C GLN A 115 -18.34 24.24 9.35
N MET A 116 -18.42 22.92 9.51
CA MET A 116 -17.61 21.93 8.80
C MET A 116 -18.23 21.41 7.50
N ARG A 117 -19.43 21.87 7.12
CA ARG A 117 -20.13 21.40 5.90
C ARG A 117 -19.46 21.86 4.60
N ARG A 118 -18.65 22.93 4.62
CA ARG A 118 -17.94 23.48 3.45
C ARG A 118 -16.61 22.79 3.14
N MET A 119 -16.42 21.58 3.60
CA MET A 119 -15.15 20.89 3.46
C MET A 119 -15.01 20.15 2.14
N ARG A 120 -13.79 20.15 1.61
CA ARG A 120 -13.42 19.28 0.51
C ARG A 120 -13.35 17.85 1.03
N LEU A 121 -14.13 16.97 0.44
CA LEU A 121 -14.04 15.52 0.72
C LEU A 121 -12.69 15.03 0.19
N MET A 122 -11.93 14.39 1.05
CA MET A 122 -10.63 13.84 0.73
C MET A 122 -10.45 12.56 1.55
N THR A 123 -10.21 11.46 0.89
CA THR A 123 -9.93 10.19 1.56
C THR A 123 -8.43 9.93 1.49
N LEU A 124 -7.77 9.92 2.63
CA LEU A 124 -6.39 9.50 2.79
C LEU A 124 -6.37 8.41 3.85
N SER A 125 -5.68 7.32 3.57
CA SER A 125 -5.63 6.16 4.43
C SER A 125 -4.19 5.72 4.62
N SER A 126 -3.81 5.31 5.82
CA SER A 126 -2.59 4.52 6.02
C SER A 126 -2.91 3.06 5.71
N GLU A 127 -2.00 2.37 5.08
CA GLU A 127 -2.15 0.92 4.87
C GLU A 127 -2.16 0.21 6.24
N SER A 128 -2.99 -0.80 6.38
CA SER A 128 -2.95 -1.70 7.54
C SER A 128 -1.79 -2.67 7.39
N GLU A 129 -1.31 -3.23 8.50
CA GLU A 129 -0.24 -4.25 8.46
C GLU A 129 -0.64 -5.43 7.56
N THR A 130 -1.91 -5.85 7.64
CA THR A 130 -2.46 -6.93 6.81
C THR A 130 -2.57 -6.57 5.34
N GLU A 131 -2.89 -5.32 5.00
CA GLU A 131 -2.92 -4.81 3.62
C GLU A 131 -1.50 -4.71 3.05
N ALA A 132 -0.53 -4.25 3.85
CA ALA A 132 0.87 -4.17 3.47
C ALA A 132 1.48 -5.57 3.23
N GLU A 133 1.21 -6.54 4.11
CA GLU A 133 1.64 -7.94 3.94
C GLU A 133 0.99 -8.58 2.71
N ALA A 134 -0.31 -8.37 2.51
CA ALA A 134 -1.02 -8.89 1.34
C ALA A 134 -0.46 -8.32 0.03
N ARG A 135 -0.13 -7.03 0.02
CA ARG A 135 0.50 -6.39 -1.13
C ARG A 135 1.91 -6.91 -1.39
N ALA A 136 2.72 -7.06 -0.33
CA ALA A 136 4.07 -7.63 -0.46
C ALA A 136 4.03 -9.07 -0.99
N LEU A 137 3.08 -9.89 -0.55
CA LEU A 137 2.85 -11.24 -1.06
C LEU A 137 2.36 -11.25 -2.52
N ALA A 138 1.52 -10.30 -2.90
CA ALA A 138 1.05 -10.15 -4.28
C ALA A 138 2.19 -9.71 -5.21
N ASP A 139 2.98 -8.73 -4.78
CA ASP A 139 4.14 -8.24 -5.53
C ASP A 139 5.21 -9.32 -5.67
N ALA A 140 5.46 -10.13 -4.62
CA ALA A 140 6.38 -11.27 -4.68
C ALA A 140 5.90 -12.34 -5.67
N LYS A 141 4.61 -12.68 -5.68
CA LYS A 141 4.04 -13.63 -6.64
C LYS A 141 4.12 -13.11 -8.08
N ALA A 142 3.79 -11.83 -8.28
CA ALA A 142 3.89 -11.21 -9.60
C ALA A 142 5.34 -11.19 -10.12
N ALA A 143 6.32 -10.93 -9.25
CA ALA A 143 7.73 -10.99 -9.59
C ALA A 143 8.18 -12.41 -9.95
N GLU A 144 7.69 -13.42 -9.23
CA GLU A 144 8.00 -14.83 -9.51
C GLU A 144 7.37 -15.30 -10.84
N GLU A 145 6.12 -14.91 -11.12
CA GLU A 145 5.46 -15.19 -12.39
C GLU A 145 6.16 -14.50 -13.56
N ALA A 146 6.55 -13.24 -13.37
CA ALA A 146 7.31 -12.51 -14.39
C ALA A 146 8.70 -13.13 -14.65
N ALA A 147 9.38 -13.61 -13.61
CA ALA A 147 10.65 -14.31 -13.76
C ALA A 147 10.48 -15.63 -14.54
N LYS A 148 9.45 -16.43 -14.21
CA LYS A 148 9.13 -17.68 -14.92
C LYS A 148 8.75 -17.43 -16.38
N ALA A 149 7.96 -16.37 -16.64
CA ALA A 149 7.60 -15.99 -18.00
C ALA A 149 8.82 -15.53 -18.82
N ALA A 150 9.72 -14.78 -18.21
CA ALA A 150 10.97 -14.34 -18.85
C ALA A 150 11.92 -15.53 -19.15
N GLU A 151 11.99 -16.50 -18.25
CA GLU A 151 12.78 -17.71 -18.44
C GLU A 151 12.20 -18.60 -19.54
N ALA A 152 10.88 -18.80 -19.56
CA ALA A 152 10.19 -19.51 -20.61
C ALA A 152 10.35 -18.84 -21.99
N ALA A 153 10.30 -17.51 -22.03
CA ALA A 153 10.54 -16.76 -23.26
C ALA A 153 11.98 -16.92 -23.77
N ARG A 154 12.97 -16.92 -22.89
CA ARG A 154 14.38 -17.18 -23.25
C ARG A 154 14.58 -18.59 -23.80
N GLN A 155 13.98 -19.60 -23.14
CA GLN A 155 14.05 -20.99 -23.60
C GLN A 155 13.39 -21.18 -24.97
N ALA A 156 12.26 -20.51 -25.20
CA ALA A 156 11.56 -20.53 -26.48
C ALA A 156 12.40 -19.84 -27.59
N GLU A 157 13.06 -18.74 -27.28
CA GLU A 157 13.94 -18.04 -28.23
C GLU A 157 15.20 -18.86 -28.56
N GLU A 158 15.76 -19.54 -27.57
CA GLU A 158 16.94 -20.41 -27.75
C GLU A 158 16.56 -21.65 -28.57
N ALA A 159 15.41 -22.27 -28.31
CA ALA A 159 14.88 -23.37 -29.09
C ALA A 159 14.56 -22.95 -30.55
N ALA A 160 14.03 -21.75 -30.75
CA ALA A 160 13.78 -21.21 -32.09
C ALA A 160 15.08 -20.96 -32.87
N LYS A 161 16.12 -20.45 -32.22
CA LYS A 161 17.45 -20.26 -32.85
C LYS A 161 18.12 -21.60 -33.17
N ALA A 162 18.02 -22.60 -32.29
CA ALA A 162 18.55 -23.95 -32.54
C ALA A 162 17.80 -24.62 -33.71
N ALA A 163 16.48 -24.46 -33.82
CA ALA A 163 15.70 -24.94 -34.94
C ALA A 163 16.06 -24.29 -36.28
N GLU A 164 16.33 -22.98 -36.26
CA GLU A 164 16.73 -22.23 -37.47
C GLU A 164 18.15 -22.65 -37.90
N GLU A 165 19.05 -22.90 -36.97
CA GLU A 165 20.41 -23.37 -37.24
C GLU A 165 20.41 -24.79 -37.78
N ALA A 166 19.57 -25.67 -37.23
CA ALA A 166 19.36 -27.02 -37.73
C ALA A 166 18.73 -27.03 -39.15
N ALA A 167 17.79 -26.13 -39.43
CA ALA A 167 17.20 -25.97 -40.76
C ALA A 167 18.23 -25.51 -41.80
N LYS A 168 19.10 -24.56 -41.44
CA LYS A 168 20.21 -24.11 -42.32
C LYS A 168 21.23 -25.18 -42.56
N ALA A 169 21.55 -26.04 -41.56
CA ALA A 169 22.45 -27.16 -41.72
C ALA A 169 21.86 -28.24 -42.62
N ALA A 170 20.55 -28.45 -42.59
CA ALA A 170 19.88 -29.40 -43.51
C ALA A 170 19.82 -28.89 -44.96
N GLU A 171 19.71 -27.59 -45.19
CA GLU A 171 19.69 -26.98 -46.51
C GLU A 171 21.07 -27.03 -47.20
N VAL A 172 22.16 -26.88 -46.41
CA VAL A 172 23.54 -27.01 -46.92
C VAL A 172 23.89 -28.47 -47.32
N THR A 173 23.28 -29.48 -46.68
CA THR A 173 23.50 -30.90 -47.01
C THR A 173 22.68 -31.39 -48.23
N SER A 174 21.70 -30.63 -48.70
CA SER A 174 20.88 -30.95 -49.88
C SER A 174 21.43 -30.39 -51.18
N GLU A 175 22.46 -29.55 -51.17
CA GLU A 175 23.12 -28.97 -52.37
C GLU A 175 24.38 -29.72 -52.84
N GLU A 176 24.89 -30.73 -52.12
CA GLU A 176 26.03 -31.54 -52.52
C GLU A 176 25.64 -32.96 -52.90
N THR A 177 24.93 -33.12 -54.01
CA THR A 177 24.99 -34.35 -54.79
C THR A 177 25.09 -34.04 -56.28
N PRO A 178 26.28 -34.16 -56.84
CA PRO A 178 26.48 -33.87 -58.25
C PRO A 178 26.02 -35.02 -59.12
N THR A 179 25.37 -34.60 -60.19
CA THR A 179 25.29 -35.28 -61.47
C THR A 179 26.57 -36.00 -61.86
N GLU A 180 26.59 -37.34 -61.78
CA GLU A 180 27.43 -38.21 -62.60
C GLU A 180 26.72 -39.58 -62.76
N GLU A 181 26.28 -39.84 -63.95
CA GLU A 181 26.16 -41.10 -64.65
C GLU A 181 24.99 -41.09 -65.65
N THR A 182 25.29 -40.66 -66.85
CA THR A 182 24.67 -41.19 -68.09
C THR A 182 25.59 -40.93 -69.28
N LYS A 183 26.53 -41.78 -69.48
CA LYS A 183 27.09 -42.03 -70.81
C LYS A 183 27.64 -43.47 -70.82
N GLU A 184 26.92 -44.32 -71.40
CA GLU A 184 27.36 -45.45 -72.24
C GLU A 184 26.21 -46.47 -72.28
N GLU A 185 25.56 -46.54 -73.39
CA GLU A 185 25.60 -47.61 -74.34
C GLU A 185 24.57 -47.40 -75.44
N VAL A 186 25.10 -47.03 -76.59
CA VAL A 186 24.45 -47.32 -77.88
C VAL A 186 25.54 -47.90 -78.73
N LYS A 187 25.56 -49.19 -78.83
CA LYS A 187 25.96 -49.90 -80.05
C LYS A 187 25.97 -51.41 -79.82
N ALA A 188 25.02 -52.09 -80.33
CA ALA A 188 25.06 -53.23 -81.24
C ALA A 188 23.75 -54.01 -81.19
#